data_6dca22249e7e79701b2da08668dd28d0
#
_entry.id   6dca22249e7e79701b2da08668dd28d0
#
_cell.length_a   1.000
_cell.length_b   1.000
_cell.length_c   1.000
_cell.angle_alpha   90.00
_cell.angle_beta   90.00
_cell.angle_gamma   90.00
#
_symmetry.space_group_name_H-M   'P 1'
#
loop_
_entity.id
_entity.type
_entity.pdbx_description
1 polymer ?
#
loop_
_entity_poly.entity_id
_entity_poly.type
_entity_poly.pdbx_seq_one_letter_code
_entity_poly.pdbx_strand_id
1 'polypeptide(L)'
;MEKKKIIGGIQEKRCRMIGIAGSNVGVGCTHFSIMLANYLTGYLRRKAILLEFNESGDFERLEQVCTGQTGRKNPYRILDADYYKHAGPENIKEVLLEGYDDILIDFGSVKDGEHESYWRCDKKFLVGSFTEWQ
;
A
#
# COMPACT_ATOMS: atom_id res chain seq x y z
N MET A 1 12.04 -14.30 -0.60
CA MET A 1 11.34 -15.29 -1.42
C MET A 1 9.99 -15.63 -0.80
N GLU A 2 8.99 -15.66 -1.60
CA GLU A 2 7.65 -15.97 -1.14
C GLU A 2 7.48 -17.45 -0.83
N LYS A 3 6.88 -17.73 0.32
CA LYS A 3 6.55 -19.10 0.69
C LYS A 3 5.16 -19.43 0.20
N LYS A 4 4.98 -20.65 -0.24
CA LYS A 4 3.68 -21.14 -0.68
C LYS A 4 3.19 -22.23 0.26
N LYS A 5 1.89 -22.22 0.51
CA LYS A 5 1.24 -23.25 1.28
C LYS A 5 0.69 -24.34 0.37
N ILE A 6 0.72 -25.56 0.85
CA ILE A 6 0.09 -26.67 0.15
C ILE A 6 -1.06 -27.16 1.04
N ILE A 7 -2.27 -27.08 0.52
CA ILE A 7 -3.47 -27.54 1.22
C ILE A 7 -4.17 -28.53 0.32
N GLY A 8 -4.30 -29.78 0.79
CA GLY A 8 -4.95 -30.82 0.02
C GLY A 8 -4.34 -31.04 -1.36
N GLY A 9 -3.03 -30.83 -1.51
CA GLY A 9 -2.35 -30.96 -2.78
C GLY A 9 -2.42 -29.73 -3.68
N ILE A 10 -3.08 -28.67 -3.23
CA ILE A 10 -3.19 -27.42 -3.97
C ILE A 10 -2.22 -26.42 -3.37
N GLN A 11 -1.38 -25.82 -4.22
CA GLN A 11 -0.44 -24.81 -3.79
C GLN A 11 -1.11 -23.45 -3.71
N GLU A 12 -1.10 -22.85 -2.53
CA GLU A 12 -1.62 -21.50 -2.32
C GLU A 12 -0.51 -20.49 -2.29
N LYS A 13 -0.74 -19.38 -3.00
CA LYS A 13 0.17 -18.26 -3.02
C LYS A 13 -0.05 -17.40 -1.79
N ARG A 14 1.03 -17.11 -1.08
CA ARG A 14 0.96 -16.22 0.06
C ARG A 14 1.06 -14.76 -0.38
N CYS A 15 0.08 -13.96 0.00
CA CYS A 15 0.10 -12.53 -0.22
C CYS A 15 0.86 -11.85 0.93
N ARG A 16 1.83 -10.98 0.60
CA ARG A 16 2.55 -10.23 1.61
C ARG A 16 1.85 -8.92 1.90
N MET A 17 1.80 -8.55 3.16
CA MET A 17 1.29 -7.25 3.58
C MET A 17 2.46 -6.37 4.01
N ILE A 18 2.58 -5.22 3.37
CA ILE A 18 3.69 -4.29 3.58
C ILE A 18 3.12 -2.98 4.11
N GLY A 19 3.47 -2.63 5.33
CA GLY A 19 3.01 -1.39 5.95
C GLY A 19 4.04 -0.29 5.81
N ILE A 20 3.60 0.90 5.42
CA ILE A 20 4.47 2.07 5.31
C ILE A 20 3.86 3.17 6.18
N ALA A 21 4.66 3.70 7.09
CA ALA A 21 4.23 4.79 7.96
C ALA A 21 5.33 5.85 8.00
N GLY A 22 4.95 7.08 8.27
CA GLY A 22 5.90 8.17 8.42
C GLY A 22 6.07 8.54 9.88
N SER A 23 7.28 8.95 10.26
CA SER A 23 7.55 9.41 11.63
C SER A 23 6.80 10.70 11.94
N ASN A 24 6.62 11.55 10.92
CA ASN A 24 5.90 12.81 11.03
C ASN A 24 5.10 13.05 9.76
N VAL A 25 4.14 13.97 9.86
CA VAL A 25 3.40 14.43 8.69
C VAL A 25 4.37 15.06 7.69
N GLY A 26 4.20 14.77 6.42
CA GLY A 26 4.97 15.40 5.36
C GLY A 26 6.38 14.86 5.14
N VAL A 27 6.70 13.68 5.69
CA VAL A 27 8.04 13.09 5.48
C VAL A 27 8.15 12.24 4.22
N GLY A 28 7.12 12.24 3.37
CA GLY A 28 7.20 11.53 2.08
C GLY A 28 6.75 10.08 2.13
N CYS A 29 5.92 9.73 3.09
CA CYS A 29 5.39 8.37 3.22
C CYS A 29 4.65 7.92 1.97
N THR A 30 3.76 8.76 1.44
CA THR A 30 3.00 8.45 0.23
C THR A 30 3.92 8.32 -0.98
N HIS A 31 4.89 9.21 -1.09
CA HIS A 31 5.85 9.15 -2.19
C HIS A 31 6.66 7.85 -2.15
N PHE A 32 7.13 7.46 -0.97
CA PHE A 32 7.86 6.20 -0.81
C PHE A 32 6.98 5.01 -1.17
N SER A 33 5.72 5.03 -0.73
CA SER A 33 4.78 3.96 -1.02
C SER A 33 4.56 3.78 -2.52
N ILE A 34 4.42 4.89 -3.24
CA ILE A 34 4.24 4.86 -4.70
C ILE A 34 5.50 4.31 -5.38
N MET A 35 6.67 4.76 -4.94
CA MET A 35 7.93 4.26 -5.49
C MET A 35 8.07 2.75 -5.28
N LEU A 36 7.75 2.29 -4.09
CA LEU A 36 7.84 0.86 -3.77
C LEU A 36 6.86 0.04 -4.60
N ALA A 37 5.63 0.52 -4.75
CA ALA A 37 4.63 -0.15 -5.57
C ALA A 37 5.10 -0.26 -7.03
N ASN A 38 5.67 0.80 -7.57
CA ASN A 38 6.18 0.78 -8.93
C ASN A 38 7.40 -0.14 -9.09
N TYR A 39 8.24 -0.21 -8.07
CA TYR A 39 9.37 -1.14 -8.09
C TYR A 39 8.90 -2.59 -8.11
N LEU A 40 7.93 -2.92 -7.25
CA LEU A 40 7.41 -4.27 -7.16
C LEU A 40 6.72 -4.70 -8.45
N THR A 41 5.93 -3.83 -9.04
CA THR A 41 5.16 -4.17 -10.24
C THR A 41 6.01 -4.05 -11.51
N GLY A 42 6.77 -2.97 -11.66
CA GLY A 42 7.49 -2.68 -12.88
C GLY A 42 8.80 -3.45 -13.00
N TYR A 43 9.55 -3.55 -11.91
CA TYR A 43 10.86 -4.21 -11.92
C TYR A 43 10.77 -5.67 -11.55
N LEU A 44 10.09 -5.99 -10.44
CA LEU A 44 9.98 -7.37 -9.96
C LEU A 44 8.82 -8.13 -10.58
N ARG A 45 7.99 -7.47 -11.37
CA ARG A 45 6.86 -8.09 -12.06
C ARG A 45 5.88 -8.79 -11.13
N ARG A 46 5.67 -8.21 -9.95
CA ARG A 46 4.71 -8.70 -9.00
C ARG A 46 3.39 -7.96 -9.17
N LYS A 47 2.29 -8.58 -8.78
CA LYS A 47 0.98 -7.93 -8.81
C LYS A 47 0.76 -7.26 -7.46
N ALA A 48 0.66 -5.95 -7.46
CA ALA A 48 0.59 -5.18 -6.21
C ALA A 48 -0.52 -4.14 -6.21
N ILE A 49 -1.07 -3.91 -5.02
CA ILE A 49 -2.04 -2.86 -4.78
C ILE A 49 -1.58 -2.03 -3.60
N LEU A 50 -1.82 -0.72 -3.68
CA LEU A 50 -1.50 0.22 -2.62
C LEU A 50 -2.79 0.78 -2.04
N LEU A 51 -3.00 0.58 -0.74
CA LEU A 51 -4.18 1.04 -0.03
C LEU A 51 -3.87 2.32 0.77
N GLU A 52 -4.75 3.30 0.67
CA GLU A 52 -4.61 4.55 1.40
C GLU A 52 -5.36 4.45 2.73
N PHE A 53 -4.62 4.25 3.84
CA PHE A 53 -5.17 4.17 5.18
C PHE A 53 -4.97 5.48 5.94
N ASN A 54 -5.21 6.60 5.26
CA ASN A 54 -5.08 7.92 5.87
C ASN A 54 -6.05 8.87 5.17
N GLU A 55 -6.21 10.05 5.73
CA GLU A 55 -7.19 11.01 5.25
C GLU A 55 -6.57 12.15 4.44
N SER A 56 -5.36 11.96 3.92
CA SER A 56 -4.67 13.00 3.17
C SER A 56 -5.36 13.39 1.87
N GLY A 57 -6.06 12.44 1.25
CA GLY A 57 -6.66 12.66 -0.06
C GLY A 57 -5.65 12.61 -1.20
N ASP A 58 -4.43 12.17 -0.92
CA ASP A 58 -3.36 12.14 -1.93
C ASP A 58 -3.70 11.23 -3.10
N PHE A 59 -4.35 10.10 -2.84
CA PHE A 59 -4.67 9.15 -3.89
C PHE A 59 -5.74 9.68 -4.83
N GLU A 60 -6.66 10.49 -4.34
CA GLU A 60 -7.65 11.14 -5.19
C GLU A 60 -6.98 12.18 -6.09
N ARG A 61 -6.05 12.95 -5.53
CA ARG A 61 -5.29 13.92 -6.33
C ARG A 61 -4.44 13.22 -7.38
N LEU A 62 -3.83 12.10 -7.01
CA LEU A 62 -3.03 11.31 -7.94
C LEU A 62 -3.87 10.79 -9.08
N GLU A 63 -5.06 10.29 -8.78
CA GLU A 63 -5.99 9.82 -9.80
C GLU A 63 -6.32 10.94 -10.79
N GLN A 64 -6.64 12.12 -10.29
CA GLN A 64 -6.99 13.25 -11.14
C GLN A 64 -5.83 13.67 -12.02
N VAL A 65 -4.64 13.75 -11.48
CA VAL A 65 -3.45 14.17 -12.25
C VAL A 65 -3.13 13.17 -13.36
N CYS A 66 -3.22 11.88 -13.06
CA CYS A 66 -2.79 10.84 -14.00
C CYS A 66 -3.88 10.39 -14.96
N THR A 67 -5.14 10.45 -14.56
CA THR A 67 -6.25 9.98 -15.40
C THR A 67 -7.17 11.08 -15.88
N GLY A 68 -7.05 12.28 -15.31
CA GLY A 68 -7.91 13.41 -15.65
C GLY A 68 -9.31 13.32 -15.05
N GLN A 69 -9.56 12.33 -14.23
CA GLN A 69 -10.86 12.11 -13.63
C GLN A 69 -10.74 11.84 -12.14
N THR A 70 -11.70 12.34 -11.38
CA THR A 70 -11.88 11.94 -9.99
C THR A 70 -13.13 11.08 -9.96
N GLY A 71 -12.93 9.79 -10.06
CA GLY A 71 -14.04 8.86 -10.06
C GLY A 71 -14.26 8.24 -8.70
N ARG A 72 -15.33 7.46 -8.60
CA ARG A 72 -15.63 6.67 -7.42
C ARG A 72 -15.04 5.27 -7.53
N LYS A 73 -14.31 5.01 -8.61
CA LYS A 73 -13.78 3.69 -8.88
C LYS A 73 -12.65 3.36 -7.92
N ASN A 74 -12.72 2.22 -7.31
CA ASN A 74 -11.67 1.60 -6.55
C ASN A 74 -11.58 0.14 -6.96
N PRO A 75 -10.39 -0.39 -7.17
CA PRO A 75 -9.15 0.37 -7.32
C PRO A 75 -9.04 1.00 -8.72
N TYR A 76 -8.12 1.95 -8.85
CA TYR A 76 -7.74 2.45 -10.17
C TYR A 76 -6.29 2.08 -10.44
N ARG A 77 -5.90 2.04 -11.70
CA ARG A 77 -4.54 1.62 -12.08
C ARG A 77 -3.77 2.75 -12.73
N ILE A 78 -2.52 2.90 -12.29
CA ILE A 78 -1.55 3.77 -12.92
C ILE A 78 -0.31 2.93 -13.20
N LEU A 79 0.10 2.87 -14.47
CA LEU A 79 1.14 1.94 -14.92
C LEU A 79 0.71 0.52 -14.56
N ASP A 80 1.49 -0.20 -13.78
CA ASP A 80 1.18 -1.58 -13.45
C ASP A 80 0.69 -1.78 -12.01
N ALA A 81 0.52 -0.71 -11.26
CA ALA A 81 0.11 -0.77 -9.87
C ALA A 81 -1.32 -0.31 -9.68
N ASP A 82 -2.04 -0.98 -8.81
CA ASP A 82 -3.40 -0.62 -8.45
C ASP A 82 -3.40 0.24 -7.18
N TYR A 83 -4.31 1.22 -7.14
CA TYR A 83 -4.41 2.18 -6.03
C TYR A 83 -5.84 2.18 -5.50
N TYR A 84 -5.96 2.07 -4.19
CA TYR A 84 -7.26 2.03 -3.52
C TYR A 84 -7.38 3.25 -2.60
N LYS A 85 -8.29 4.17 -2.96
CA LYS A 85 -8.51 5.42 -2.21
C LYS A 85 -9.34 5.15 -0.96
N HIS A 86 -9.04 5.89 0.10
CA HIS A 86 -9.86 5.88 1.33
C HIS A 86 -10.17 4.48 1.82
N ALA A 87 -9.14 3.65 1.90
CA ALA A 87 -9.30 2.27 2.34
C ALA A 87 -9.33 2.20 3.87
N GLY A 88 -9.94 1.15 4.36
CA GLY A 88 -9.97 0.83 5.78
C GLY A 88 -9.75 -0.65 6.00
N PRO A 89 -9.68 -1.09 7.26
CA PRO A 89 -9.44 -2.50 7.56
C PRO A 89 -10.44 -3.45 6.89
N GLU A 90 -11.67 -3.02 6.71
CA GLU A 90 -12.72 -3.82 6.08
C GLU A 90 -12.43 -4.12 4.62
N ASN A 91 -11.62 -3.30 3.97
CA ASN A 91 -11.28 -3.50 2.56
C ASN A 91 -10.18 -4.53 2.35
N ILE A 92 -9.43 -4.87 3.40
CA ILE A 92 -8.34 -5.84 3.28
C ILE A 92 -8.86 -7.20 2.84
N LYS A 93 -10.00 -7.62 3.38
CA LYS A 93 -10.57 -8.94 3.04
C LYS A 93 -10.92 -9.04 1.57
N GLU A 94 -11.55 -8.01 1.01
CA GLU A 94 -11.91 -8.05 -0.41
C GLU A 94 -10.65 -8.04 -1.29
N VAL A 95 -9.64 -7.26 -0.90
CA VAL A 95 -8.40 -7.17 -1.65
C VAL A 95 -7.62 -8.49 -1.62
N LEU A 96 -7.63 -9.17 -0.48
CA LEU A 96 -6.95 -10.46 -0.34
C LEU A 96 -7.48 -11.51 -1.32
N LEU A 97 -8.74 -11.40 -1.72
CA LEU A 97 -9.37 -12.34 -2.63
C LEU A 97 -9.02 -12.08 -4.10
N GLU A 98 -8.38 -10.96 -4.40
CA GLU A 98 -8.09 -10.56 -5.78
C GLU A 98 -6.79 -11.12 -6.34
N GLY A 99 -6.02 -11.85 -5.53
CA GLY A 99 -4.83 -12.53 -6.02
C GLY A 99 -3.59 -11.68 -6.15
N TYR A 100 -3.48 -10.60 -5.38
CA TYR A 100 -2.27 -9.80 -5.36
C TYR A 100 -1.11 -10.54 -4.69
N ASP A 101 0.10 -10.27 -5.17
CA ASP A 101 1.31 -10.75 -4.53
C ASP A 101 1.64 -9.92 -3.29
N ASP A 102 1.44 -8.63 -3.40
CA ASP A 102 1.77 -7.67 -2.34
C ASP A 102 0.62 -6.69 -2.14
N ILE A 103 0.26 -6.48 -0.89
CA ILE A 103 -0.67 -5.43 -0.50
C ILE A 103 0.14 -4.42 0.31
N LEU A 104 0.32 -3.23 -0.23
CA LEU A 104 1.02 -2.14 0.44
C LEU A 104 -0.03 -1.25 1.10
N ILE A 105 0.26 -0.82 2.31
CA ILE A 105 -0.67 0.04 3.05
C ILE A 105 0.06 1.31 3.48
N ASP A 106 -0.42 2.45 2.98
CA ASP A 106 0.09 3.76 3.35
C ASP A 106 -0.69 4.25 4.57
N PHE A 107 -0.08 4.12 5.73
CA PHE A 107 -0.72 4.51 6.99
C PHE A 107 -0.62 6.00 7.30
N GLY A 108 0.18 6.74 6.54
CA GLY A 108 0.43 8.13 6.87
C GLY A 108 1.34 8.25 8.09
N SER A 109 1.12 9.26 8.92
CA SER A 109 1.95 9.49 10.10
C SER A 109 1.57 8.56 11.24
N VAL A 110 2.58 8.00 11.92
CA VAL A 110 2.35 7.17 13.12
C VAL A 110 1.76 7.98 14.28
N LYS A 111 1.80 9.30 14.18
CA LYS A 111 1.25 10.16 15.24
C LYS A 111 -0.25 10.38 15.09
N ASP A 112 -0.83 10.00 13.96
CA ASP A 112 -2.23 10.28 13.65
C ASP A 112 -3.20 9.25 14.23
N GLY A 113 -2.71 8.37 15.07
CA GLY A 113 -3.56 7.39 15.69
C GLY A 113 -2.88 6.07 15.91
N GLU A 114 -3.68 5.13 16.32
CA GLU A 114 -3.19 3.80 16.59
C GLU A 114 -3.22 2.95 15.34
N HIS A 115 -2.11 2.31 15.04
CA HIS A 115 -1.96 1.53 13.83
C HIS A 115 -1.72 0.06 14.15
N GLU A 116 -2.72 -0.58 14.74
CA GLU A 116 -2.64 -2.00 15.00
C GLU A 116 -2.38 -2.78 13.73
N SER A 117 -3.06 -2.39 12.65
CA SER A 117 -2.86 -3.04 11.35
C SER A 117 -1.43 -2.91 10.84
N TYR A 118 -0.76 -1.79 11.14
CA TYR A 118 0.64 -1.60 10.76
C TYR A 118 1.52 -2.66 11.41
N TRP A 119 1.31 -2.89 12.71
CA TRP A 119 2.13 -3.85 13.45
C TRP A 119 1.90 -5.29 13.00
N ARG A 120 0.77 -5.56 12.35
CA ARG A 120 0.45 -6.88 11.82
C ARG A 120 0.99 -7.14 10.43
N CYS A 121 1.55 -6.15 9.77
CA CYS A 121 2.11 -6.33 8.44
C CYS A 121 3.32 -7.24 8.47
N ASP A 122 3.53 -7.99 7.39
CA ASP A 122 4.68 -8.88 7.25
C ASP A 122 5.97 -8.10 7.18
N LYS A 123 5.96 -6.96 6.52
CA LYS A 123 7.08 -6.03 6.43
C LYS A 123 6.62 -4.65 6.80
N LYS A 124 7.47 -3.90 7.47
CA LYS A 124 7.14 -2.56 7.94
C LYS A 124 8.26 -1.60 7.63
N PHE A 125 7.89 -0.45 7.08
CA PHE A 125 8.82 0.64 6.79
C PHE A 125 8.40 1.88 7.55
N LEU A 126 9.36 2.54 8.15
CA LEU A 126 9.14 3.83 8.81
C LEU A 126 9.96 4.88 8.07
N VAL A 127 9.27 5.82 7.45
CA VAL A 127 9.90 6.88 6.68
C VAL A 127 10.16 8.07 7.59
N GLY A 128 11.39 8.53 7.61
CA GLY A 128 11.78 9.68 8.43
C GLY A 128 12.37 10.79 7.58
N SER A 129 12.59 11.94 8.20
CA SER A 129 13.22 13.09 7.56
C SER A 129 14.59 13.34 8.19
N PHE A 130 15.59 13.62 7.35
CA PHE A 130 16.92 13.94 7.83
C PHE A 130 16.96 15.26 8.62
N THR A 131 16.01 16.13 8.40
CA THR A 131 15.96 17.39 9.13
C THR A 131 15.70 17.19 10.63
N GLU A 132 15.20 16.04 11.00
CA GLU A 132 14.95 15.71 12.39
C GLU A 132 16.22 15.45 13.19
N TRP A 133 17.34 15.32 12.52
CA TRP A 133 18.63 15.03 13.16
C TRP A 133 19.38 16.28 13.61
N GLN A 134 18.85 17.44 13.35
CA GLN A 134 19.50 18.71 13.65
C GLN A 134 19.02 19.32 14.96
#